data_f802ad2309a8ce9014cf3d61a02fcc08
#
_entry.id   f802ad2309a8ce9014cf3d61a02fcc08
#
_cell.length_a   1.000
_cell.length_b   1.000
_cell.length_c   1.000
_cell.angle_alpha   90.00
_cell.angle_beta   90.00
_cell.angle_gamma   90.00
#
_symmetry.space_group_name_H-M   'P 1'
#
loop_
_entity.id
_entity.type
_entity.pdbx_description
1 polymer ?
#
loop_
_entity_poly.entity_id
_entity_poly.type
_entity_poly.pdbx_seq_one_letter_code
_entity_poly.pdbx_strand_id
1 'polypeptide(L)'
;MVCFPVILGIXEGIFAMALALGTFFLILLKYTLWNFWGRENIIVNTKSVSYQHEYGVFKTNYTTKSLFGRLVIEYFNNKKDPGCVNCRFISYSETTDIPFEIYTMVFPLSQKDVDKLRTYLDKLFIDHLSDGLGMPHISLN
;
A
#
# COMPACT_ATOMS: atom_id res chain seq x y z
N MET A 1 -28.91 -48.97 20.99
CA MET A 1 -28.26 -48.49 19.73
C MET A 1 -28.48 -46.98 19.51
N VAL A 2 -28.30 -46.16 20.55
CA VAL A 2 -28.55 -44.68 20.52
C VAL A 2 -27.27 -43.87 20.60
N CYS A 3 -26.11 -44.49 20.90
CA CYS A 3 -24.87 -43.75 21.15
C CYS A 3 -24.16 -43.26 19.89
N PHE A 4 -24.39 -43.84 18.72
CA PHE A 4 -23.64 -43.52 17.51
C PHE A 4 -23.95 -42.12 16.94
N PRO A 5 -25.22 -41.70 16.82
CA PRO A 5 -25.49 -40.32 16.33
C PRO A 5 -25.06 -39.21 17.27
N VAL A 6 -25.03 -39.45 18.57
CA VAL A 6 -24.59 -38.45 19.56
C VAL A 6 -23.07 -38.21 19.44
N ILE A 7 -22.31 -39.24 19.24
CA ILE A 7 -20.85 -39.15 19.08
C ILE A 7 -20.51 -38.39 17.78
N LEU A 8 -21.23 -38.65 16.69
CA LEU A 8 -21.07 -37.97 15.41
C LEU A 8 -21.43 -36.48 15.52
N GLY A 9 -22.50 -36.12 16.24
CA GLY A 9 -22.92 -34.75 16.48
C GLY A 9 -21.90 -33.97 17.28
N ILE A 10 -21.23 -34.61 18.23
CA ILE A 10 -20.15 -34.01 19.02
C ILE A 10 -18.91 -33.75 18.17
N UNK A 11 -18.70 -34.43 17.43
CA UNK A 11 -17.71 -34.31 16.67
C UNK A 11 -17.80 -33.28 15.78
N GLU A 12 -18.75 -33.28 15.08
CA GLU A 12 -19.00 -32.18 14.15
C GLU A 12 -18.91 -30.82 14.86
N GLY A 13 -19.46 -30.72 16.04
CA GLY A 13 -19.39 -29.50 16.85
C GLY A 13 -17.96 -29.12 17.22
N ILE A 14 -17.16 -30.09 17.63
CA ILE A 14 -15.76 -29.88 18.00
C ILE A 14 -14.96 -29.46 16.75
N PHE A 15 -15.22 -30.09 15.61
CA PHE A 15 -14.53 -29.76 14.35
C PHE A 15 -14.89 -28.34 13.87
N ALA A 16 -16.15 -27.97 13.92
CA ALA A 16 -16.61 -26.62 13.56
C ALA A 16 -15.97 -25.55 14.48
N MET A 17 -15.92 -25.83 15.79
CA MET A 17 -15.29 -24.93 16.75
C MET A 17 -13.79 -24.79 16.49
N ALA A 18 -13.10 -25.90 16.19
CA ALA A 18 -11.67 -25.89 15.87
C ALA A 18 -11.37 -25.08 14.62
N LEU A 19 -12.21 -25.19 13.57
CA LEU A 19 -12.09 -24.40 12.35
C LEU A 19 -12.29 -22.91 12.63
N ALA A 20 -13.29 -22.56 13.42
CA ALA A 20 -13.59 -21.17 13.78
C ALA A 20 -12.43 -20.55 14.56
N LEU A 21 -11.92 -21.27 15.57
CA LEU A 21 -10.78 -20.80 16.37
C LEU A 21 -9.51 -20.70 15.52
N GLY A 22 -9.27 -21.66 14.64
CA GLY A 22 -8.12 -21.64 13.71
C GLY A 22 -8.17 -20.44 12.78
N THR A 23 -9.32 -20.17 12.20
CA THR A 23 -9.54 -19.01 11.31
C THR A 23 -9.29 -17.70 12.08
N PHE A 24 -9.87 -17.59 13.26
CA PHE A 24 -9.68 -16.42 14.13
C PHE A 24 -8.20 -16.21 14.47
N PHE A 25 -7.50 -17.29 14.81
CA PHE A 25 -6.07 -17.24 15.10
C PHE A 25 -5.25 -16.75 13.90
N LEU A 26 -5.57 -17.22 12.70
CA LEU A 26 -4.87 -16.80 11.46
C LEU A 26 -5.08 -15.29 11.19
N ILE A 27 -6.28 -14.79 11.45
CA ILE A 27 -6.59 -13.34 11.31
C ILE A 27 -5.75 -12.54 12.32
N LEU A 28 -5.72 -12.96 13.58
CA LEU A 28 -4.92 -12.31 14.61
C LEU A 28 -3.42 -12.36 14.27
N LEU A 29 -2.94 -13.49 13.79
CA LEU A 29 -1.56 -13.67 13.39
C LEU A 29 -1.19 -12.70 12.26
N LYS A 30 -2.01 -12.61 11.21
CA LYS A 30 -1.80 -11.67 10.10
C LYS A 30 -1.75 -10.23 10.62
N TYR A 31 -2.69 -9.85 11.51
CA TYR A 31 -2.74 -8.50 12.09
C TYR A 31 -1.49 -8.21 12.93
N THR A 32 -1.04 -9.18 13.72
CA THR A 32 0.16 -9.06 14.55
C THR A 32 1.41 -8.90 13.69
N LEU A 33 1.55 -9.73 12.66
CA LEU A 33 2.68 -9.66 11.73
C LEU A 33 2.73 -8.29 11.04
N TRP A 34 1.56 -7.76 10.64
CA TRP A 34 1.48 -6.43 10.03
C TRP A 34 1.96 -5.33 10.99
N ASN A 35 1.52 -5.38 12.25
CA ASN A 35 1.89 -4.36 13.24
C ASN A 35 3.38 -4.38 13.62
N PHE A 36 4.00 -5.56 13.68
CA PHE A 36 5.39 -5.69 14.10
C PHE A 36 6.40 -5.65 12.96
N TRP A 37 6.07 -6.23 11.82
CA TRP A 37 6.99 -6.39 10.68
C TRP A 37 6.40 -5.91 9.36
N GLY A 38 5.30 -5.19 9.40
CA GLY A 38 4.66 -4.67 8.20
C GLY A 38 5.55 -3.65 7.48
N ARG A 39 5.61 -3.77 6.14
CA ARG A 39 6.30 -2.79 5.27
C ARG A 39 5.46 -2.54 4.04
N GLU A 40 5.55 -1.34 3.53
CA GLU A 40 4.96 -0.96 2.25
C GLU A 40 6.09 -0.68 1.26
N ASN A 41 6.08 -1.38 0.16
CA ASN A 41 6.98 -1.13 -0.96
C ASN A 41 6.17 -0.42 -2.05
N ILE A 42 6.59 0.78 -2.41
CA ILE A 42 5.92 1.59 -3.42
C ILE A 42 6.92 1.92 -4.51
N ILE A 43 6.57 1.62 -5.74
CA ILE A 43 7.36 1.93 -6.93
C ILE A 43 6.55 2.94 -7.74
N VAL A 44 7.09 4.13 -7.88
CA VAL A 44 6.47 5.20 -8.67
C VAL A 44 7.22 5.33 -9.99
N ASN A 45 6.49 5.26 -11.07
CA ASN A 45 6.98 5.49 -12.43
C ASN A 45 6.17 6.64 -13.04
N THR A 46 6.62 7.20 -14.13
CA THR A 46 5.93 8.30 -14.84
C THR A 46 4.55 7.89 -15.37
N LYS A 47 4.30 6.59 -15.59
CA LYS A 47 3.05 6.06 -16.15
C LYS A 47 2.25 5.18 -15.19
N SER A 48 2.80 4.84 -14.03
CA SER A 48 2.13 3.90 -13.10
C SER A 48 2.68 3.99 -11.69
N VAL A 49 1.86 3.58 -10.74
CA VAL A 49 2.26 3.36 -9.35
C VAL A 49 2.00 1.90 -9.02
N SER A 50 3.01 1.21 -8.52
CA SER A 50 2.90 -0.17 -8.06
C SER A 50 3.14 -0.23 -6.56
N TYR A 51 2.33 -1.00 -5.86
CA TYR A 51 2.49 -1.15 -4.41
C TYR A 51 2.37 -2.61 -3.99
N GLN A 52 3.06 -2.93 -2.90
CA GLN A 52 3.11 -4.28 -2.32
C GLN A 52 3.15 -4.15 -0.80
N HIS A 53 2.41 -5.02 -0.12
CA HIS A 53 2.45 -5.13 1.33
C HIS A 53 3.27 -6.35 1.73
N GLU A 54 4.17 -6.15 2.68
CA GLU A 54 5.02 -7.21 3.23
C GLU A 54 4.68 -7.38 4.71
N TYR A 55 4.39 -8.62 5.11
CA TYR A 55 3.97 -9.00 6.47
C TYR A 55 5.06 -9.87 7.10
N GLY A 56 6.26 -9.37 7.18
CA GLY A 56 7.39 -10.17 7.65
C GLY A 56 7.76 -11.27 6.68
N VAL A 57 7.27 -12.49 6.90
CA VAL A 57 7.57 -13.66 6.04
C VAL A 57 6.68 -13.75 4.81
N PHE A 58 5.56 -13.04 4.79
CA PHE A 58 4.60 -13.07 3.67
C PHE A 58 4.61 -11.74 2.91
N LYS A 59 4.55 -11.82 1.59
CA LYS A 59 4.44 -10.66 0.70
C LYS A 59 3.23 -10.84 -0.22
N THR A 60 2.50 -9.75 -0.45
CA THR A 60 1.45 -9.76 -1.47
C THR A 60 2.08 -9.62 -2.85
N ASN A 61 1.34 -9.91 -3.90
CA ASN A 61 1.76 -9.56 -5.24
C ASN A 61 1.75 -8.04 -5.42
N TYR A 62 2.55 -7.53 -6.34
CA TYR A 62 2.49 -6.11 -6.71
C TYR A 62 1.15 -5.81 -7.38
N THR A 63 0.49 -4.79 -6.88
CA THR A 63 -0.70 -4.22 -7.52
C THR A 63 -0.26 -2.95 -8.25
N THR A 64 -0.46 -2.90 -9.56
CA THR A 64 -0.07 -1.77 -10.40
C THR A 64 -1.30 -1.03 -10.86
N LYS A 65 -1.31 0.28 -10.68
CA LYS A 65 -2.36 1.19 -11.19
C LYS A 65 -1.72 2.19 -12.15
N SER A 66 -2.31 2.32 -13.34
CA SER A 66 -1.85 3.27 -14.35
C SER A 66 -2.24 4.70 -13.96
N LEU A 67 -1.38 5.64 -14.30
CA LEU A 67 -1.66 7.07 -14.18
C LEU A 67 -2.41 7.53 -15.44
N PHE A 68 -3.46 8.28 -15.26
CA PHE A 68 -4.29 8.80 -16.36
C PHE A 68 -3.94 10.24 -16.75
N GLY A 69 -2.89 10.79 -16.14
CA GLY A 69 -2.43 12.15 -16.37
C GLY A 69 -1.47 12.54 -15.26
N ARG A 70 -1.70 13.70 -14.67
CA ARG A 70 -0.79 14.24 -13.65
C ARG A 70 -0.94 13.48 -12.33
N LEU A 71 0.19 13.12 -11.73
CA LEU A 71 0.26 12.55 -10.37
C LEU A 71 0.41 13.67 -9.35
N VAL A 72 -0.44 13.65 -8.35
CA VAL A 72 -0.37 14.58 -7.21
C VAL A 72 -0.30 13.77 -5.91
N ILE A 73 0.55 14.20 -4.99
CA ILE A 73 0.59 13.62 -3.66
C ILE A 73 -0.07 14.59 -2.70
N GLU A 74 -1.13 14.11 -2.06
CA GLU A 74 -1.83 14.84 -1.02
C GLU A 74 -1.28 14.39 0.33
N TYR A 75 -0.96 15.36 1.18
CA TYR A 75 -0.43 15.13 2.52
C TYR A 75 -1.47 15.55 3.55
N PHE A 76 -1.72 14.70 4.54
CA PHE A 76 -2.64 15.03 5.63
C PHE A 76 -2.07 14.57 6.96
N ASN A 77 -2.31 15.36 7.99
CA ASN A 77 -1.75 15.12 9.31
C ASN A 77 -2.27 13.81 9.90
N ASN A 78 -1.35 13.04 10.48
CA ASN A 78 -1.73 11.84 11.20
C ASN A 78 -2.34 12.24 12.55
N LYS A 79 -3.57 11.79 12.80
CA LYS A 79 -4.28 12.10 14.06
C LYS A 79 -3.65 11.43 15.28
N LYS A 80 -2.94 10.31 15.08
CA LYS A 80 -2.34 9.53 16.17
C LYS A 80 -0.92 10.00 16.51
N ASP A 81 -0.23 10.56 15.53
CA ASP A 81 1.17 10.99 15.68
C ASP A 81 1.36 12.34 14.98
N PRO A 82 1.31 13.46 15.74
CA PRO A 82 1.38 14.80 15.16
C PRO A 82 2.69 15.12 14.43
N GLY A 83 3.75 14.33 14.63
CA GLY A 83 5.03 14.49 13.93
C GLY A 83 5.10 13.77 12.59
N CYS A 84 4.04 13.07 12.21
CA CYS A 84 4.00 12.28 10.99
C CYS A 84 2.83 12.69 10.10
N VAL A 85 2.99 12.47 8.80
CA VAL A 85 1.95 12.74 7.81
C VAL A 85 1.64 11.47 7.01
N ASN A 86 0.39 11.33 6.65
CA ASN A 86 -0.04 10.28 5.72
C ASN A 86 -0.03 10.85 4.30
N CYS A 87 0.29 10.00 3.34
CA CYS A 87 0.38 10.38 1.93
C CYS A 87 -0.66 9.62 1.11
N ARG A 88 -1.29 10.32 0.18
CA ARG A 88 -2.24 9.76 -0.78
C ARG A 88 -1.79 10.13 -2.19
N PHE A 89 -1.71 9.15 -3.04
CA PHE A 89 -1.38 9.32 -4.46
C PHE A 89 -2.67 9.44 -5.26
N ILE A 90 -2.82 10.54 -5.96
CA ILE A 90 -4.01 10.87 -6.76
C ILE A 90 -3.55 11.16 -8.19
N SER A 91 -4.23 10.56 -9.17
CA SER A 91 -4.05 10.89 -10.58
C SER A 91 -5.22 11.74 -11.05
N TYR A 92 -4.94 12.79 -11.79
CA TYR A 92 -5.96 13.65 -12.40
C TYR A 92 -6.04 13.33 -13.89
N SER A 93 -7.25 13.07 -14.37
CA SER A 93 -7.48 12.88 -15.81
C SER A 93 -7.21 14.18 -16.57
N GLU A 94 -6.44 14.11 -17.65
CA GLU A 94 -6.13 15.27 -18.48
C GLU A 94 -7.37 15.86 -19.19
N THR A 95 -8.39 15.04 -19.40
CA THR A 95 -9.60 15.46 -20.14
C THR A 95 -10.72 15.98 -19.24
N THR A 96 -10.88 15.43 -18.05
CA THR A 96 -12.02 15.75 -17.18
C THR A 96 -11.60 16.41 -15.87
N ASP A 97 -10.31 16.42 -15.56
CA ASP A 97 -9.72 16.90 -14.31
C ASP A 97 -10.33 16.25 -13.06
N ILE A 98 -10.92 15.06 -13.22
CA ILE A 98 -11.51 14.31 -12.13
C ILE A 98 -10.38 13.59 -11.37
N PRO A 99 -10.30 13.74 -10.04
CA PRO A 99 -9.30 13.03 -9.24
C PRO A 99 -9.64 11.54 -9.12
N PHE A 100 -8.65 10.70 -9.30
CA PHE A 100 -8.74 9.26 -9.13
C PHE A 100 -7.70 8.81 -8.11
N GLU A 101 -8.15 8.25 -7.00
CA GLU A 101 -7.24 7.75 -5.97
C GLU A 101 -6.51 6.51 -6.44
N ILE A 102 -5.19 6.60 -6.50
CA ILE A 102 -4.31 5.49 -6.85
C ILE A 102 -4.04 4.64 -5.61
N TYR A 103 -3.52 5.28 -4.56
CA TYR A 103 -3.12 4.56 -3.34
C TYR A 103 -3.00 5.53 -2.17
N THR A 104 -3.45 5.09 -1.00
CA THR A 104 -3.23 5.79 0.27
C THR A 104 -2.29 4.94 1.12
N MET A 105 -1.17 5.52 1.54
CA MET A 105 -0.19 4.85 2.38
C MET A 105 -0.78 4.54 3.75
N VAL A 106 -0.54 3.34 4.23
CA VAL A 106 -0.97 2.88 5.55
C VAL A 106 -0.01 3.41 6.64
N PHE A 107 1.29 3.37 6.34
CA PHE A 107 2.29 3.85 7.29
C PHE A 107 2.52 5.35 7.14
N PRO A 108 2.46 6.10 8.25
CA PRO A 108 2.76 7.52 8.20
C PRO A 108 4.24 7.77 8.00
N LEU A 109 4.57 8.84 7.31
CA LEU A 109 5.95 9.26 7.03
C LEU A 109 6.35 10.39 7.97
N SER A 110 7.62 10.41 8.37
CA SER A 110 8.19 11.57 9.05
C SER A 110 8.30 12.74 8.06
N GLN A 111 8.33 13.96 8.55
CA GLN A 111 8.49 15.15 7.70
C GLN A 111 9.75 15.05 6.82
N LYS A 112 10.83 14.54 7.38
CA LYS A 112 12.10 14.35 6.65
C LYS A 112 11.95 13.37 5.47
N ASP A 113 11.16 12.32 5.64
CA ASP A 113 10.95 11.33 4.57
C ASP A 113 9.98 11.85 3.51
N VAL A 114 9.04 12.71 3.90
CA VAL A 114 8.17 13.44 2.95
C VAL A 114 9.01 14.33 2.03
N ASP A 115 9.98 15.05 2.59
CA ASP A 115 10.87 15.93 1.81
C ASP A 115 11.73 15.12 0.82
N LYS A 116 12.22 13.96 1.24
CA LYS A 116 12.95 13.04 0.34
C LYS A 116 12.05 12.53 -0.78
N LEU A 117 10.85 12.09 -0.44
CA LEU A 117 9.87 11.59 -1.41
C LEU A 117 9.56 12.67 -2.45
N ARG A 118 9.30 13.89 -2.00
CA ARG A 118 9.02 15.04 -2.86
C ARG A 118 10.20 15.30 -3.82
N THR A 119 11.42 15.38 -3.28
CA THR A 119 12.63 15.60 -4.09
C THR A 119 12.81 14.50 -5.15
N TYR A 120 12.58 13.25 -4.76
CA TYR A 120 12.68 12.11 -5.67
C TYR A 120 11.66 12.21 -6.81
N LEU A 121 10.43 12.56 -6.49
CA LEU A 121 9.37 12.66 -7.50
C LEU A 121 9.59 13.86 -8.44
N ASP A 122 10.00 14.99 -7.89
CA ASP A 122 10.32 16.18 -8.69
C ASP A 122 11.41 15.82 -9.73
N LYS A 123 12.46 15.14 -9.27
CA LYS A 123 13.53 14.66 -10.18
C LYS A 123 12.99 13.72 -11.25
N LEU A 124 12.21 12.71 -10.85
CA LEU A 124 11.65 11.71 -11.78
C LEU A 124 10.82 12.37 -12.89
N PHE A 125 9.97 13.33 -12.54
CA PHE A 125 9.08 13.98 -13.51
C PHE A 125 9.80 15.05 -14.32
N ILE A 126 10.78 15.75 -13.76
CA ILE A 126 11.60 16.72 -14.51
C ILE A 126 12.47 16.00 -15.54
N ASP A 127 13.13 14.92 -15.17
CA ASP A 127 13.96 14.13 -16.08
C ASP A 127 13.12 13.61 -17.27
N HIS A 128 11.92 13.13 -17.00
CA HIS A 128 11.00 12.65 -18.02
C HIS A 128 10.59 13.77 -18.99
N LEU A 129 10.35 14.97 -18.49
CA LEU A 129 10.00 16.13 -19.31
C LEU A 129 11.18 16.54 -20.21
N SER A 130 12.40 16.55 -19.66
CA SER A 130 13.60 16.91 -20.43
C SER A 130 13.86 15.93 -21.58
N ASP A 131 13.67 14.64 -21.34
CA ASP A 131 13.82 13.60 -22.36
C ASP A 131 12.75 13.75 -23.48
N GLY A 132 11.53 14.07 -23.09
CA GLY A 132 10.42 14.27 -24.03
C GLY A 132 10.60 15.51 -24.92
N LEU A 133 11.26 16.53 -24.41
CA LEU A 133 11.50 17.79 -25.14
C LEU A 133 12.81 17.80 -25.95
N GLY A 134 13.59 16.72 -25.88
CA GLY A 134 14.87 16.62 -26.59
C GLY A 134 15.90 17.66 -26.14
N MET A 135 15.77 18.17 -24.93
CA MET A 135 16.75 19.13 -24.39
C MET A 135 18.08 18.44 -24.11
N PRO A 136 19.19 19.06 -24.50
CA PRO A 136 20.50 18.47 -24.23
C PRO A 136 20.75 18.39 -22.72
N HIS A 137 21.27 17.27 -22.30
CA HIS A 137 21.62 17.02 -20.91
C HIS A 137 22.72 18.01 -20.49
N ILE A 138 22.40 19.01 -19.70
CA ILE A 138 23.38 19.94 -19.18
C ILE A 138 24.05 19.26 -17.96
N SER A 139 25.23 18.71 -18.22
CA SER A 139 26.06 18.17 -17.16
C SER A 139 26.74 19.33 -16.43
N LEU A 140 26.28 19.63 -15.24
CA LEU A 140 26.95 20.58 -14.35
C LEU A 140 28.13 19.83 -13.67
N ASN A 141 29.34 20.04 -14.16
CA ASN A 141 30.56 19.60 -13.50
C ASN A 141 30.80 20.41 -12.22
#